data_395331fa73637fe92108141e31a8ac83
#
_entry.id   395331fa73637fe92108141e31a8ac83
#
_cell.length_a   1.000
_cell.length_b   1.000
_cell.length_c   1.000
_cell.angle_alpha   90.00
_cell.angle_beta   90.00
_cell.angle_gamma   90.00
#
_symmetry.space_group_name_H-M   'P 1'
#
loop_
_entity.id
_entity.type
_entity.pdbx_description
1 polymer ?
#
loop_
_entity_poly.entity_id
_entity_poly.type
_entity_poly.pdbx_seq_one_letter_code
_entity_poly.pdbx_strand_id
1 'polypeptide(L)'
;MKKNFILAALLVSIGITAQAQDTKIEEPKGKAIVQVFGNFHSGFGETRNDRGFELERSYLGYEYKLGNGLSVKGVMDIGKSSDVSDYQRIAYVKNAMISWKTGNLTLNGGLISTTQFNFQEKFWGYRYIMKSFQDLYKFGNSADLGLSVSYKFADWVSADAIIVNGEGYKKIQKSAGLNYGLGATFTPVKGFNIRLYGGVNESGENGKKNTVNAAGFLGYKCERFTVGAEYNHMWNASYKANKDQFGYSLFASVNLAKFADVYARFDDLYSRNNWNVSKDEQAAIVGAQFKLGKYVKIAPNFRMSMPKADGAKNGYSAYINCYFGI
;
A
#
# COMPACT_ATOMS: atom_id res chain seq x y z
N MET A 1 -14.15 -18.44 29.01
CA MET A 1 -13.16 -19.01 28.09
C MET A 1 -13.81 -20.01 27.10
N LYS A 2 -14.89 -19.72 26.40
CA LYS A 2 -15.53 -20.66 25.42
C LYS A 2 -16.10 -19.99 24.16
N LYS A 3 -15.73 -18.74 23.83
CA LYS A 3 -16.28 -18.03 22.65
C LYS A 3 -15.30 -17.83 21.47
N ASN A 4 -14.02 -18.17 21.61
CA ASN A 4 -13.00 -17.85 20.60
C ASN A 4 -12.71 -19.00 19.63
N PHE A 5 -13.33 -20.18 19.80
CA PHE A 5 -13.08 -21.35 18.94
C PHE A 5 -14.01 -21.46 17.72
N ILE A 6 -15.06 -20.64 17.64
CA ILE A 6 -16.08 -20.80 16.57
C ILE A 6 -15.68 -20.09 15.27
N LEU A 7 -14.85 -19.05 15.33
CA LEU A 7 -14.43 -18.32 14.12
C LEU A 7 -13.36 -19.05 13.30
N ALA A 8 -12.51 -19.84 13.94
CA ALA A 8 -11.49 -20.64 13.24
C ALA A 8 -12.07 -21.87 12.52
N ALA A 9 -13.21 -22.39 13.00
CA ALA A 9 -13.85 -23.56 12.41
C ALA A 9 -14.68 -23.25 11.14
N LEU A 10 -15.11 -22.00 10.96
CA LEU A 10 -15.89 -21.62 9.75
C LEU A 10 -15.03 -21.46 8.48
N LEU A 11 -13.73 -21.31 8.61
CA LEU A 11 -12.80 -21.22 7.47
C LEU A 11 -12.38 -22.60 6.92
N VAL A 12 -12.63 -23.68 7.63
CA VAL A 12 -12.20 -25.04 7.25
C VAL A 12 -13.32 -25.85 6.59
N SER A 13 -14.58 -25.43 6.67
CA SER A 13 -15.72 -26.20 6.15
C SER A 13 -16.16 -25.85 4.73
N ILE A 14 -15.42 -25.00 3.99
CA ILE A 14 -15.58 -24.90 2.54
C ILE A 14 -14.92 -26.14 1.95
N GLY A 15 -15.72 -27.19 1.73
CA GLY A 15 -15.28 -28.42 1.11
C GLY A 15 -14.57 -28.13 -0.21
N ILE A 16 -13.27 -28.28 -0.21
CA ILE A 16 -12.45 -28.24 -1.41
C ILE A 16 -12.70 -29.56 -2.14
N THR A 17 -13.71 -29.63 -2.98
CA THR A 17 -13.70 -30.57 -4.08
C THR A 17 -12.71 -30.07 -5.09
N ALA A 18 -11.44 -30.40 -4.88
CA ALA A 18 -10.41 -30.22 -5.88
C ALA A 18 -10.71 -31.19 -7.03
N GLN A 19 -11.45 -30.74 -8.03
CA GLN A 19 -11.38 -31.35 -9.34
C GLN A 19 -9.97 -31.13 -9.87
N ALA A 20 -9.23 -32.20 -10.02
CA ALA A 20 -7.95 -32.21 -10.74
C ALA A 20 -8.25 -31.82 -12.20
N GLN A 21 -8.16 -30.54 -12.51
CA GLN A 21 -8.00 -30.10 -13.89
C GLN A 21 -6.58 -30.41 -14.32
N ASP A 22 -6.42 -30.99 -15.49
CA ASP A 22 -5.14 -31.19 -16.18
C ASP A 22 -4.39 -29.84 -16.23
N THR A 23 -3.59 -29.58 -15.22
CA THR A 23 -2.73 -28.41 -15.16
C THR A 23 -1.52 -28.70 -16.04
N LYS A 24 -1.37 -27.96 -17.14
CA LYS A 24 -0.08 -27.85 -17.85
C LYS A 24 1.00 -27.61 -16.79
N ILE A 25 1.93 -28.55 -16.67
CA ILE A 25 3.08 -28.40 -15.77
C ILE A 25 3.87 -27.19 -16.27
N GLU A 26 3.69 -26.03 -15.60
CA GLU A 26 4.51 -24.85 -15.88
C GLU A 26 5.92 -25.15 -15.39
N GLU A 27 6.89 -24.97 -16.28
CA GLU A 27 8.31 -25.09 -15.90
C GLU A 27 8.65 -24.06 -14.82
N PRO A 28 9.43 -24.45 -13.79
CA PRO A 28 9.87 -23.57 -12.74
C PRO A 28 10.62 -22.35 -13.33
N LYS A 29 10.20 -21.14 -12.92
CA LYS A 29 10.80 -19.88 -13.41
C LYS A 29 11.13 -18.94 -12.27
N GLY A 30 12.35 -18.42 -12.30
CA GLY A 30 12.82 -17.42 -11.37
C GLY A 30 12.78 -16.01 -11.97
N LYS A 31 12.51 -15.03 -11.12
CA LYS A 31 12.54 -13.61 -11.45
C LYS A 31 13.26 -12.82 -10.35
N ALA A 32 14.34 -12.12 -10.73
CA ALA A 32 14.95 -11.11 -9.87
C ALA A 32 14.00 -9.91 -9.68
N ILE A 33 14.03 -9.32 -8.51
CA ILE A 33 13.32 -8.10 -8.17
C ILE A 33 14.35 -7.07 -7.75
N VAL A 34 14.53 -6.04 -8.57
CA VAL A 34 15.36 -4.88 -8.23
C VAL A 34 14.54 -3.65 -8.53
N GLN A 35 14.31 -2.81 -7.51
CA GLN A 35 13.67 -1.51 -7.68
C GLN A 35 14.39 -0.50 -6.82
N VAL A 36 14.81 0.60 -7.42
CA VAL A 36 15.54 1.68 -6.73
C VAL A 36 14.77 2.97 -6.94
N PHE A 37 14.47 3.65 -5.85
CA PHE A 37 13.80 4.95 -5.80
C PHE A 37 14.77 5.98 -5.26
N GLY A 38 15.14 6.93 -6.08
CA GLY A 38 15.99 8.04 -5.70
C GLY A 38 15.40 9.37 -6.14
N ASN A 39 15.92 10.44 -5.59
CA ASN A 39 15.54 11.77 -6.02
C ASN A 39 16.66 12.78 -5.78
N PHE A 40 16.57 13.90 -6.47
CA PHE A 40 17.12 15.18 -6.05
C PHE A 40 15.94 16.10 -5.71
N HIS A 41 16.02 16.81 -4.60
CA HIS A 41 15.00 17.77 -4.21
C HIS A 41 15.61 19.09 -3.72
N SER A 42 14.80 20.14 -3.80
CA SER A 42 15.09 21.45 -3.25
C SER A 42 13.80 22.08 -2.73
N GLY A 43 13.79 22.44 -1.47
CA GLY A 43 12.70 23.18 -0.84
C GLY A 43 12.81 24.69 -1.07
N PHE A 44 11.66 25.37 -0.89
CA PHE A 44 11.51 26.83 -1.00
C PHE A 44 10.66 27.35 0.17
N GLY A 45 10.83 28.63 0.53
CA GLY A 45 10.12 29.22 1.67
C GLY A 45 10.51 28.52 2.98
N GLU A 46 9.55 27.99 3.69
CA GLU A 46 9.80 27.30 4.98
C GLU A 46 10.59 26.00 4.82
N THR A 47 10.57 25.37 3.65
CA THR A 47 11.33 24.16 3.35
C THR A 47 12.69 24.45 2.69
N ARG A 48 13.15 25.69 2.65
CA ARG A 48 14.39 26.13 1.95
C ARG A 48 15.66 25.39 2.34
N ASN A 49 15.71 24.83 3.55
CA ASN A 49 16.85 24.07 4.05
C ASN A 49 16.79 22.57 3.68
N ASP A 50 15.67 22.11 3.09
CA ASP A 50 15.50 20.75 2.63
C ASP A 50 15.98 20.62 1.19
N ARG A 51 17.26 20.24 1.02
CA ARG A 51 17.91 20.12 -0.30
C ARG A 51 18.91 18.98 -0.29
N GLY A 52 18.84 18.11 -1.28
CA GLY A 52 19.83 17.05 -1.41
C GLY A 52 19.47 15.95 -2.40
N PHE A 53 20.42 15.04 -2.56
CA PHE A 53 20.19 13.76 -3.20
C PHE A 53 19.72 12.74 -2.17
N GLU A 54 18.73 11.95 -2.50
CA GLU A 54 18.22 10.92 -1.62
C GLU A 54 18.01 9.60 -2.35
N LEU A 55 18.50 8.52 -1.72
CA LEU A 55 18.07 7.17 -2.00
C LEU A 55 16.93 6.85 -1.03
N GLU A 56 15.69 7.02 -1.51
CA GLU A 56 14.51 6.82 -0.66
C GLU A 56 14.34 5.35 -0.28
N ARG A 57 14.55 4.46 -1.27
CA ARG A 57 14.28 3.04 -1.10
C ARG A 57 14.91 2.18 -2.17
N SER A 58 15.31 0.98 -1.77
CA SER A 58 15.69 -0.10 -2.69
C SER A 58 14.97 -1.39 -2.29
N TYR A 59 14.30 -2.04 -3.23
CA TYR A 59 13.78 -3.39 -3.10
C TYR A 59 14.70 -4.34 -3.82
N LEU A 60 15.23 -5.34 -3.10
CA LEU A 60 16.07 -6.40 -3.64
C LEU A 60 15.46 -7.74 -3.28
N GLY A 61 15.20 -8.59 -4.24
CA GLY A 61 14.53 -9.84 -3.95
C GLY A 61 14.49 -10.81 -5.12
N TYR A 62 13.80 -11.90 -4.88
CA TYR A 62 13.60 -12.95 -5.84
C TYR A 62 12.22 -13.58 -5.69
N GLU A 63 11.59 -13.90 -6.82
CA GLU A 63 10.36 -14.69 -6.87
C GLU A 63 10.62 -15.93 -7.69
N TYR A 64 10.23 -17.10 -7.17
CA TYR A 64 10.39 -18.36 -7.84
C TYR A 64 9.07 -19.10 -7.93
N LYS A 65 8.65 -19.44 -9.15
CA LYS A 65 7.48 -20.25 -9.43
C LYS A 65 7.87 -21.71 -9.40
N LEU A 66 7.24 -22.48 -8.52
CA LEU A 66 7.50 -23.90 -8.33
C LEU A 66 6.67 -24.81 -9.25
N GLY A 67 5.71 -24.24 -9.98
CA GLY A 67 4.70 -24.98 -10.74
C GLY A 67 3.42 -25.24 -9.96
N ASN A 68 2.38 -25.73 -10.63
CA ASN A 68 1.06 -26.03 -10.03
C ASN A 68 0.45 -24.84 -9.24
N GLY A 69 0.69 -23.61 -9.71
CA GLY A 69 0.23 -22.39 -9.07
C GLY A 69 1.00 -21.98 -7.81
N LEU A 70 2.01 -22.74 -7.40
CA LEU A 70 2.80 -22.47 -6.22
C LEU A 70 3.99 -21.55 -6.54
N SER A 71 4.22 -20.54 -5.71
CA SER A 71 5.38 -19.66 -5.80
C SER A 71 5.89 -19.25 -4.42
N VAL A 72 7.17 -18.91 -4.34
CA VAL A 72 7.81 -18.33 -3.16
C VAL A 72 8.44 -17.00 -3.52
N LYS A 73 8.45 -16.06 -2.58
CA LYS A 73 8.98 -14.72 -2.79
C LYS A 73 9.70 -14.21 -1.54
N GLY A 74 10.93 -13.73 -1.73
CA GLY A 74 11.71 -13.01 -0.74
C GLY A 74 12.05 -11.61 -1.25
N VAL A 75 11.81 -10.57 -0.44
CA VAL A 75 12.16 -9.18 -0.78
C VAL A 75 12.70 -8.46 0.45
N MET A 76 13.87 -7.86 0.29
CA MET A 76 14.43 -6.89 1.23
C MET A 76 13.98 -5.48 0.85
N ASP A 77 13.65 -4.67 1.85
CA ASP A 77 13.34 -3.24 1.75
C ASP A 77 14.43 -2.46 2.45
N ILE A 78 15.25 -1.75 1.70
CA ILE A 78 16.37 -0.96 2.20
C ILE A 78 16.01 0.52 2.06
N GLY A 79 15.97 1.25 3.17
CA GLY A 79 15.60 2.65 3.18
C GLY A 79 15.83 3.32 4.52
N LYS A 80 15.46 4.59 4.63
CA LYS A 80 15.46 5.30 5.91
C LYS A 80 14.42 4.70 6.86
N SER A 81 14.74 4.64 8.13
CA SER A 81 13.81 4.26 9.17
C SER A 81 14.17 4.94 10.48
N SER A 82 13.45 5.98 10.82
CA SER A 82 13.56 6.69 12.10
C SER A 82 13.26 5.82 13.32
N ASP A 83 12.64 4.66 13.15
CA ASP A 83 12.40 3.70 14.22
C ASP A 83 13.69 3.12 14.80
N VAL A 84 14.82 3.19 14.04
CA VAL A 84 16.12 2.63 14.43
C VAL A 84 17.21 3.69 14.41
N SER A 85 17.29 4.49 13.36
CA SER A 85 18.34 5.52 13.20
C SER A 85 17.93 6.55 12.14
N ASP A 86 18.10 7.82 12.44
CA ASP A 86 17.91 8.91 11.48
C ASP A 86 19.08 9.07 10.50
N TYR A 87 20.23 8.43 10.80
CA TYR A 87 21.48 8.59 10.06
C TYR A 87 21.87 7.39 9.20
N GLN A 88 21.11 6.28 9.27
CA GLN A 88 21.45 5.05 8.59
C GLN A 88 20.32 4.54 7.72
N ARG A 89 20.67 3.82 6.67
CA ARG A 89 19.72 3.01 5.91
C ARG A 89 19.64 1.63 6.54
N ILE A 90 18.41 1.17 6.77
CA ILE A 90 18.12 -0.10 7.39
C ILE A 90 17.52 -1.03 6.36
N ALA A 91 17.94 -2.30 6.39
CA ALA A 91 17.39 -3.36 5.58
C ALA A 91 16.36 -4.16 6.40
N TYR A 92 15.14 -4.25 5.90
CA TYR A 92 14.07 -5.07 6.48
C TYR A 92 13.68 -6.18 5.51
N VAL A 93 13.33 -7.35 6.02
CA VAL A 93 12.61 -8.35 5.23
C VAL A 93 11.19 -7.85 5.02
N LYS A 94 10.85 -7.47 3.80
CA LYS A 94 9.50 -6.98 3.47
C LYS A 94 8.55 -8.10 3.10
N ASN A 95 9.04 -9.06 2.34
CA ASN A 95 8.28 -10.27 2.03
C ASN A 95 9.17 -11.51 2.22
N ALA A 96 8.62 -12.52 2.85
CA ALA A 96 9.10 -13.89 2.92
C ALA A 96 7.85 -14.77 2.92
N MET A 97 7.36 -15.10 1.72
CA MET A 97 6.01 -15.64 1.57
C MET A 97 5.94 -16.79 0.57
N ILE A 98 4.96 -17.64 0.80
CA ILE A 98 4.47 -18.63 -0.15
C ILE A 98 3.12 -18.17 -0.68
N SER A 99 2.87 -18.39 -1.97
CA SER A 99 1.59 -18.12 -2.62
C SER A 99 1.16 -19.35 -3.39
N TRP A 100 -0.11 -19.71 -3.27
CA TRP A 100 -0.74 -20.76 -4.06
C TRP A 100 -1.96 -20.22 -4.79
N LYS A 101 -1.94 -20.35 -6.11
CA LYS A 101 -3.04 -19.92 -6.98
C LYS A 101 -3.62 -21.13 -7.71
N THR A 102 -4.91 -21.37 -7.53
CA THR A 102 -5.65 -22.42 -8.22
C THR A 102 -6.99 -21.88 -8.72
N GLY A 103 -7.21 -21.91 -10.03
CA GLY A 103 -8.40 -21.30 -10.64
C GLY A 103 -8.56 -19.83 -10.22
N ASN A 104 -9.68 -19.54 -9.57
CA ASN A 104 -10.05 -18.21 -9.09
C ASN A 104 -9.57 -17.91 -7.65
N LEU A 105 -8.99 -18.90 -6.96
CA LEU A 105 -8.52 -18.78 -5.57
C LEU A 105 -7.03 -18.45 -5.54
N THR A 106 -6.65 -17.53 -4.65
CA THR A 106 -5.24 -17.27 -4.29
C THR A 106 -5.13 -17.28 -2.76
N LEU A 107 -4.19 -18.07 -2.26
CA LEU A 107 -3.81 -18.11 -0.83
C LEU A 107 -2.38 -17.62 -0.68
N ASN A 108 -2.12 -16.81 0.33
CA ASN A 108 -0.78 -16.37 0.68
C ASN A 108 -0.53 -16.62 2.16
N GLY A 109 0.72 -17.01 2.50
CA GLY A 109 1.15 -17.20 3.88
C GLY A 109 2.59 -16.74 4.08
N GLY A 110 2.93 -16.33 5.30
CA GLY A 110 4.22 -15.78 5.68
C GLY A 110 4.21 -14.27 5.83
N LEU A 111 5.32 -13.61 5.57
CA LEU A 111 5.42 -12.15 5.57
C LEU A 111 4.88 -11.64 4.23
N ILE A 112 3.58 -11.38 4.19
CA ILE A 112 2.80 -11.09 2.98
C ILE A 112 2.57 -9.59 2.78
N SER A 113 2.28 -9.19 1.55
CA SER A 113 1.74 -7.85 1.29
C SER A 113 0.30 -7.76 1.78
N THR A 114 -0.07 -6.65 2.45
CA THR A 114 -1.44 -6.46 2.93
C THR A 114 -2.40 -6.15 1.79
N THR A 115 -3.68 -6.42 1.98
CA THR A 115 -4.72 -6.19 0.96
C THR A 115 -5.39 -4.82 1.09
N GLN A 116 -5.12 -4.09 2.16
CA GLN A 116 -5.80 -2.85 2.53
C GLN A 116 -5.76 -1.78 1.43
N PHE A 117 -4.56 -1.44 0.94
CA PHE A 117 -4.39 -0.36 -0.04
C PHE A 117 -3.53 -0.73 -1.27
N ASN A 118 -3.13 -1.98 -1.42
CA ASN A 118 -2.33 -2.43 -2.57
C ASN A 118 -3.02 -2.16 -3.91
N PHE A 119 -4.37 -2.21 -3.94
CA PHE A 119 -5.14 -1.93 -5.13
C PHE A 119 -5.00 -0.45 -5.53
N GLN A 120 -5.26 0.47 -4.62
CA GLN A 120 -5.17 1.91 -4.83
C GLN A 120 -3.75 2.34 -5.17
N GLU A 121 -2.74 1.75 -4.49
CA GLU A 121 -1.33 2.03 -4.79
C GLU A 121 -0.94 1.63 -6.21
N LYS A 122 -1.38 0.46 -6.67
CA LYS A 122 -1.17 0.00 -8.05
C LYS A 122 -1.93 0.86 -9.06
N PHE A 123 -3.11 1.34 -8.67
CA PHE A 123 -3.92 2.19 -9.53
C PHE A 123 -3.29 3.58 -9.68
N TRP A 124 -2.79 4.17 -8.60
CA TRP A 124 -1.98 5.39 -8.61
C TRP A 124 -0.74 5.23 -9.52
N GLY A 125 0.02 4.14 -9.38
CA GLY A 125 1.11 3.77 -10.30
C GLY A 125 2.41 4.54 -10.14
N TYR A 126 2.46 5.60 -9.32
CA TYR A 126 3.62 6.48 -9.12
C TYR A 126 4.22 6.35 -7.70
N ARG A 127 4.23 5.13 -7.15
CA ARG A 127 4.73 4.83 -5.81
C ARG A 127 6.15 5.33 -5.54
N TYR A 128 7.02 5.33 -6.58
CA TYR A 128 8.40 5.81 -6.46
C TYR A 128 8.50 7.34 -6.38
N ILE A 129 7.43 8.07 -6.73
CA ILE A 129 7.32 9.51 -6.60
C ILE A 129 6.71 9.87 -5.25
N MET A 130 5.57 9.26 -4.93
CA MET A 130 4.84 9.50 -3.69
C MET A 130 4.04 8.25 -3.30
N LYS A 131 4.10 7.87 -2.03
CA LYS A 131 3.31 6.79 -1.46
C LYS A 131 1.81 7.02 -1.69
N SER A 132 1.01 5.93 -1.77
CA SER A 132 -0.45 6.04 -1.72
C SER A 132 -0.91 6.74 -0.44
N PHE A 133 -2.12 7.31 -0.43
CA PHE A 133 -2.65 8.05 0.72
C PHE A 133 -2.57 7.26 2.02
N GLN A 134 -3.06 6.03 2.02
CA GLN A 134 -3.04 5.20 3.24
C GLN A 134 -1.64 4.84 3.74
N ASP A 135 -0.67 4.61 2.84
CA ASP A 135 0.74 4.36 3.23
C ASP A 135 1.43 5.65 3.71
N LEU A 136 1.13 6.78 3.07
CA LEU A 136 1.71 8.09 3.43
C LEU A 136 1.28 8.51 4.83
N TYR A 137 -0.02 8.45 5.10
CA TYR A 137 -0.64 8.90 6.35
C TYR A 137 -0.85 7.77 7.37
N LYS A 138 -0.24 6.60 7.16
CA LYS A 138 -0.16 5.49 8.12
C LYS A 138 -1.53 4.93 8.54
N PHE A 139 -2.46 4.77 7.61
CA PHE A 139 -3.72 4.08 7.84
C PHE A 139 -3.55 2.57 7.99
N GLY A 140 -2.43 2.01 7.56
CA GLY A 140 -2.09 0.60 7.68
C GLY A 140 -0.66 0.32 7.24
N ASN A 141 -0.29 -0.95 7.28
CA ASN A 141 1.02 -1.43 6.88
C ASN A 141 0.97 -2.05 5.47
N SER A 142 2.03 -1.88 4.68
CA SER A 142 2.09 -2.43 3.31
C SER A 142 2.44 -3.92 3.24
N ALA A 143 2.98 -4.49 4.33
CA ALA A 143 3.26 -5.91 4.50
C ALA A 143 3.26 -6.27 5.98
N ASP A 144 2.91 -7.53 6.29
CA ASP A 144 2.87 -8.05 7.65
C ASP A 144 2.89 -9.58 7.66
N LEU A 145 3.16 -10.19 8.82
CA LEU A 145 3.21 -11.64 8.98
C LEU A 145 1.81 -12.21 9.21
N GLY A 146 1.39 -13.17 8.37
CA GLY A 146 0.10 -13.83 8.50
C GLY A 146 -0.37 -14.51 7.23
N LEU A 147 -1.69 -14.50 7.01
CA LEU A 147 -2.36 -15.20 5.91
C LEU A 147 -3.31 -14.25 5.18
N SER A 148 -3.47 -14.47 3.88
CA SER A 148 -4.54 -13.84 3.11
C SER A 148 -5.14 -14.80 2.10
N VAL A 149 -6.40 -14.59 1.79
CA VAL A 149 -7.14 -15.27 0.74
C VAL A 149 -7.77 -14.23 -0.17
N SER A 150 -7.75 -14.49 -1.47
CA SER A 150 -8.55 -13.74 -2.44
C SER A 150 -9.25 -14.70 -3.40
N TYR A 151 -10.46 -14.34 -3.76
CA TYR A 151 -11.29 -15.14 -4.66
C TYR A 151 -11.97 -14.25 -5.70
N LYS A 152 -11.89 -14.67 -6.96
CA LYS A 152 -12.55 -14.01 -8.10
C LYS A 152 -13.86 -14.75 -8.37
N PHE A 153 -14.98 -14.17 -7.98
CA PHE A 153 -16.33 -14.76 -8.16
C PHE A 153 -16.78 -14.70 -9.61
N ALA A 154 -16.47 -13.58 -10.27
CA ALA A 154 -16.73 -13.34 -11.68
C ALA A 154 -15.69 -12.33 -12.24
N ASP A 155 -15.72 -12.05 -13.53
CA ASP A 155 -14.78 -11.10 -14.14
C ASP A 155 -14.91 -9.67 -13.58
N TRP A 156 -16.07 -9.34 -13.07
CA TRP A 156 -16.40 -8.02 -12.56
C TRP A 156 -16.38 -7.93 -11.02
N VAL A 157 -16.21 -9.06 -10.27
CA VAL A 157 -16.23 -9.04 -8.80
C VAL A 157 -15.22 -10.00 -8.20
N SER A 158 -14.44 -9.50 -7.25
CA SER A 158 -13.54 -10.28 -6.39
C SER A 158 -13.60 -9.78 -4.95
N ALA A 159 -13.27 -10.67 -4.01
CA ALA A 159 -13.10 -10.31 -2.61
C ALA A 159 -11.79 -10.89 -2.07
N ASP A 160 -11.32 -10.27 -1.00
CA ASP A 160 -10.14 -10.72 -0.26
C ASP A 160 -10.38 -10.61 1.25
N ALA A 161 -9.69 -11.48 1.99
CA ALA A 161 -9.63 -11.43 3.44
C ALA A 161 -8.18 -11.61 3.89
N ILE A 162 -7.83 -11.01 5.02
CA ILE A 162 -6.48 -11.05 5.58
C ILE A 162 -6.56 -11.18 7.10
N ILE A 163 -5.63 -11.94 7.67
CA ILE A 163 -5.33 -11.99 9.09
C ILE A 163 -3.83 -11.95 9.27
N VAL A 164 -3.35 -10.93 9.98
CA VAL A 164 -1.92 -10.67 10.21
C VAL A 164 -1.67 -10.15 11.62
N ASN A 165 -0.41 -10.06 12.03
CA ASN A 165 -0.05 -9.59 13.36
C ASN A 165 -0.50 -8.15 13.68
N GLY A 166 -0.39 -7.21 12.72
CA GLY A 166 -0.86 -5.83 12.88
C GLY A 166 0.24 -4.78 13.08
N GLU A 167 1.43 -5.14 13.52
CA GLU A 167 2.56 -4.22 13.73
C GLU A 167 3.28 -3.85 12.43
N GLY A 168 3.12 -4.65 11.38
CA GLY A 168 3.81 -4.49 10.09
C GLY A 168 5.20 -5.12 10.05
N TYR A 169 5.71 -5.32 8.83
CA TYR A 169 6.94 -6.08 8.56
C TYR A 169 8.22 -5.54 9.22
N LYS A 170 8.22 -4.30 9.70
CA LYS A 170 9.37 -3.67 10.36
C LYS A 170 9.47 -3.98 11.86
N LYS A 171 8.44 -4.57 12.43
CA LYS A 171 8.32 -4.81 13.87
C LYS A 171 7.98 -6.26 14.15
N ILE A 172 8.46 -6.73 15.30
CA ILE A 172 8.06 -8.03 15.84
C ILE A 172 6.76 -7.82 16.63
N GLN A 173 5.87 -8.79 16.58
CA GLN A 173 4.64 -8.77 17.37
C GLN A 173 4.95 -8.64 18.86
N LYS A 174 4.32 -7.66 19.51
CA LYS A 174 4.51 -7.37 20.95
C LYS A 174 3.26 -7.62 21.77
N SER A 175 2.09 -7.60 21.12
CA SER A 175 0.80 -7.81 21.77
C SER A 175 0.13 -9.09 21.24
N ALA A 176 -0.91 -9.57 21.92
CA ALA A 176 -1.72 -10.70 21.47
C ALA A 176 -2.78 -10.28 20.42
N GLY A 177 -2.84 -9.00 20.07
CA GLY A 177 -3.78 -8.48 19.07
C GLY A 177 -3.43 -8.93 17.66
N LEU A 178 -4.44 -9.12 16.82
CA LEU A 178 -4.32 -9.44 15.41
C LEU A 178 -5.04 -8.37 14.58
N ASN A 179 -4.63 -8.24 13.33
CA ASN A 179 -5.29 -7.40 12.34
C ASN A 179 -6.10 -8.27 11.37
N TYR A 180 -7.38 -7.97 11.25
CA TYR A 180 -8.33 -8.60 10.35
C TYR A 180 -8.79 -7.60 9.30
N GLY A 181 -8.89 -8.02 8.07
CA GLY A 181 -9.39 -7.16 7.00
C GLY A 181 -10.20 -7.94 5.96
N LEU A 182 -11.18 -7.25 5.41
CA LEU A 182 -12.01 -7.71 4.30
C LEU A 182 -12.02 -6.63 3.22
N GLY A 183 -11.86 -7.05 1.96
CA GLY A 183 -11.93 -6.18 0.81
C GLY A 183 -12.81 -6.76 -0.29
N ALA A 184 -13.47 -5.88 -1.04
CA ALA A 184 -14.21 -6.24 -2.24
C ALA A 184 -13.85 -5.29 -3.36
N THR A 185 -13.64 -5.81 -4.56
CA THR A 185 -13.34 -5.05 -5.77
C THR A 185 -14.36 -5.38 -6.85
N PHE A 186 -14.94 -4.33 -7.45
CA PHE A 186 -15.92 -4.42 -8.52
C PHE A 186 -15.38 -3.71 -9.76
N THR A 187 -15.51 -4.34 -10.91
CA THR A 187 -15.15 -3.80 -12.23
C THR A 187 -16.36 -3.92 -13.16
N PRO A 188 -17.44 -3.14 -12.93
CA PRO A 188 -18.71 -3.30 -13.63
C PRO A 188 -18.61 -3.07 -15.13
N VAL A 189 -17.68 -2.22 -15.56
CA VAL A 189 -17.32 -2.01 -16.95
C VAL A 189 -15.80 -1.90 -17.08
N LYS A 190 -15.28 -2.20 -18.26
CA LYS A 190 -13.83 -2.15 -18.53
C LYS A 190 -13.23 -0.81 -18.12
N GLY A 191 -12.22 -0.86 -17.26
CA GLY A 191 -11.49 0.31 -16.78
C GLY A 191 -12.08 0.99 -15.54
N PHE A 192 -13.37 0.84 -15.25
CA PHE A 192 -13.98 1.40 -14.05
C PHE A 192 -13.89 0.42 -12.88
N ASN A 193 -13.38 0.88 -11.75
CA ASN A 193 -13.12 0.07 -10.58
C ASN A 193 -13.67 0.73 -9.33
N ILE A 194 -14.28 -0.09 -8.48
CA ILE A 194 -14.73 0.27 -7.13
C ILE A 194 -14.04 -0.68 -6.18
N ARG A 195 -13.39 -0.18 -5.12
CA ARG A 195 -12.89 -1.01 -4.04
C ARG A 195 -13.41 -0.52 -2.71
N LEU A 196 -13.90 -1.46 -1.91
CA LEU A 196 -14.30 -1.26 -0.52
C LEU A 196 -13.39 -2.09 0.37
N TYR A 197 -13.02 -1.55 1.52
CA TYR A 197 -12.22 -2.26 2.53
C TYR A 197 -12.70 -1.90 3.92
N GLY A 198 -12.73 -2.88 4.81
CA GLY A 198 -12.94 -2.72 6.24
C GLY A 198 -11.99 -3.60 7.02
N GLY A 199 -11.44 -3.10 8.13
CA GLY A 199 -10.50 -3.85 8.94
C GLY A 199 -10.51 -3.43 10.40
N VAL A 200 -10.09 -4.36 11.26
CA VAL A 200 -9.93 -4.16 12.70
C VAL A 200 -8.52 -4.59 13.09
N ASN A 201 -7.78 -3.70 13.72
CA ASN A 201 -6.51 -4.01 14.35
C ASN A 201 -6.69 -4.01 15.86
N GLU A 202 -6.61 -5.20 16.46
CA GLU A 202 -6.77 -5.38 17.90
C GLU A 202 -5.57 -4.80 18.65
N SER A 203 -5.82 -4.15 19.78
CA SER A 203 -4.73 -3.64 20.62
C SER A 203 -3.98 -4.75 21.35
N GLY A 204 -4.65 -5.88 21.64
CA GLY A 204 -4.13 -6.96 22.47
C GLY A 204 -3.85 -6.57 23.92
N GLU A 205 -4.22 -5.35 24.34
CA GLU A 205 -3.93 -4.80 25.66
C GLU A 205 -5.21 -4.32 26.38
N ASN A 206 -5.30 -4.60 27.67
CA ASN A 206 -6.43 -4.16 28.50
C ASN A 206 -6.48 -2.62 28.57
N GLY A 207 -7.69 -2.07 28.47
CA GLY A 207 -7.95 -0.62 28.54
C GLY A 207 -7.69 0.15 27.25
N LYS A 208 -7.07 -0.43 26.26
CA LYS A 208 -6.91 0.16 24.93
C LYS A 208 -8.10 -0.20 24.02
N LYS A 209 -8.35 0.65 23.04
CA LYS A 209 -9.39 0.42 22.00
C LYS A 209 -8.77 -0.23 20.77
N ASN A 210 -9.54 -1.06 20.08
CA ASN A 210 -9.15 -1.54 18.77
C ASN A 210 -9.19 -0.40 17.75
N THR A 211 -8.22 -0.34 16.87
CA THR A 211 -8.26 0.55 15.72
C THR A 211 -9.12 -0.08 14.63
N VAL A 212 -10.04 0.69 14.07
CA VAL A 212 -10.91 0.25 12.98
C VAL A 212 -10.62 1.08 11.74
N ASN A 213 -10.54 0.46 10.57
CA ASN A 213 -10.32 1.12 9.30
C ASN A 213 -11.49 0.85 8.34
N ALA A 214 -11.92 1.89 7.62
CA ALA A 214 -12.78 1.76 6.46
C ALA A 214 -12.21 2.59 5.31
N ALA A 215 -12.25 2.05 4.11
CA ALA A 215 -11.79 2.74 2.91
C ALA A 215 -12.71 2.45 1.72
N GLY A 216 -12.97 3.50 0.93
CA GLY A 216 -13.65 3.43 -0.35
C GLY A 216 -12.79 4.04 -1.44
N PHE A 217 -12.73 3.40 -2.58
CA PHE A 217 -12.00 3.86 -3.75
C PHE A 217 -12.87 3.73 -5.00
N LEU A 218 -12.80 4.74 -5.85
CA LEU A 218 -13.35 4.76 -7.20
C LEU A 218 -12.22 5.12 -8.18
N GLY A 219 -12.13 4.43 -9.30
CA GLY A 219 -11.13 4.75 -10.30
C GLY A 219 -11.54 4.33 -11.70
N TYR A 220 -11.10 5.10 -12.67
CA TYR A 220 -11.22 4.76 -14.08
C TYR A 220 -9.84 4.83 -14.75
N LYS A 221 -9.52 3.80 -15.50
CA LYS A 221 -8.26 3.68 -16.23
C LYS A 221 -8.49 3.19 -17.65
N CYS A 222 -7.99 3.96 -18.61
CA CYS A 222 -7.91 3.58 -20.01
C CYS A 222 -6.48 3.79 -20.53
N GLU A 223 -6.26 3.58 -21.82
CA GLU A 223 -4.93 3.76 -22.42
C GLU A 223 -4.44 5.21 -22.34
N ARG A 224 -5.34 6.17 -22.36
CA ARG A 224 -5.04 7.60 -22.46
C ARG A 224 -4.93 8.28 -21.10
N PHE A 225 -5.71 7.86 -20.11
CA PHE A 225 -5.70 8.49 -18.80
C PHE A 225 -6.10 7.55 -17.67
N THR A 226 -5.73 7.93 -16.47
CA THR A 226 -6.14 7.32 -15.20
C THR A 226 -6.67 8.41 -14.29
N VAL A 227 -7.81 8.18 -13.64
CA VAL A 227 -8.32 9.02 -12.57
C VAL A 227 -8.73 8.14 -11.40
N GLY A 228 -8.53 8.62 -10.18
CA GLY A 228 -8.90 7.89 -8.97
C GLY A 228 -9.25 8.84 -7.84
N ALA A 229 -10.15 8.38 -7.00
CA ALA A 229 -10.58 9.04 -5.77
C ALA A 229 -10.69 7.99 -4.66
N GLU A 230 -10.16 8.29 -3.49
CA GLU A 230 -10.31 7.46 -2.30
C GLU A 230 -10.70 8.29 -1.09
N TYR A 231 -11.52 7.69 -0.21
CA TYR A 231 -11.82 8.18 1.13
C TYR A 231 -11.44 7.12 2.15
N ASN A 232 -10.82 7.54 3.24
CA ASN A 232 -10.30 6.68 4.27
C ASN A 232 -10.69 7.21 5.64
N HIS A 233 -11.10 6.31 6.53
CA HIS A 233 -11.42 6.62 7.92
C HIS A 233 -10.79 5.60 8.85
N MET A 234 -10.09 6.05 9.86
CA MET A 234 -9.50 5.26 10.92
C MET A 234 -10.02 5.75 12.26
N TRP A 235 -10.78 4.91 12.94
CA TRP A 235 -11.26 5.16 14.31
C TRP A 235 -10.24 4.66 15.33
N ASN A 236 -10.14 5.34 16.45
CA ASN A 236 -9.27 4.99 17.57
C ASN A 236 -7.78 4.82 17.14
N ALA A 237 -7.26 5.74 16.35
CA ALA A 237 -5.86 5.72 15.94
C ALA A 237 -4.93 5.57 17.15
N SER A 238 -3.86 4.80 16.99
CA SER A 238 -2.92 4.47 18.06
C SER A 238 -3.60 3.79 19.27
N TYR A 239 -4.70 3.07 19.04
CA TYR A 239 -5.47 2.34 20.04
C TYR A 239 -6.09 3.23 21.15
N LYS A 240 -6.32 4.52 20.86
CA LYS A 240 -6.86 5.51 21.80
C LYS A 240 -8.27 5.89 21.41
N ALA A 241 -9.21 5.84 22.38
CA ALA A 241 -10.59 6.25 22.15
C ALA A 241 -10.68 7.69 21.64
N ASN A 242 -11.61 7.94 20.71
CA ASN A 242 -11.89 9.25 20.11
C ASN A 242 -10.70 9.90 19.37
N LYS A 243 -9.68 9.13 19.03
CA LYS A 243 -8.56 9.57 18.18
C LYS A 243 -8.83 9.10 16.75
N ASP A 244 -9.77 9.74 16.07
CA ASP A 244 -10.12 9.40 14.70
C ASP A 244 -9.29 10.23 13.72
N GLN A 245 -8.89 9.59 12.63
CA GLN A 245 -8.16 10.19 11.51
C GLN A 245 -8.88 9.82 10.22
N PHE A 246 -9.11 10.78 9.35
CA PHE A 246 -9.79 10.55 8.08
C PHE A 246 -9.28 11.50 7.00
N GLY A 247 -9.57 11.18 5.75
CA GLY A 247 -9.20 12.04 4.65
C GLY A 247 -9.41 11.39 3.29
N TYR A 248 -9.09 12.13 2.27
CA TYR A 248 -9.28 11.71 0.89
C TYR A 248 -8.09 12.05 0.01
N SER A 249 -7.98 11.32 -1.10
CA SER A 249 -7.01 11.58 -2.16
C SER A 249 -7.72 11.58 -3.50
N LEU A 250 -7.40 12.56 -4.33
CA LEU A 250 -7.84 12.67 -5.71
C LEU A 250 -6.61 12.70 -6.61
N PHE A 251 -6.57 11.88 -7.65
CA PHE A 251 -5.45 11.89 -8.57
C PHE A 251 -5.87 11.64 -10.02
N ALA A 252 -5.06 12.16 -10.91
CA ALA A 252 -5.19 11.92 -12.35
C ALA A 252 -3.82 11.80 -13.01
N SER A 253 -3.77 11.05 -14.09
CA SER A 253 -2.62 11.06 -15.01
C SER A 253 -3.09 10.93 -16.45
N VAL A 254 -2.34 11.53 -17.38
CA VAL A 254 -2.60 11.48 -18.81
C VAL A 254 -1.35 11.02 -19.54
N ASN A 255 -1.49 10.01 -20.38
CA ASN A 255 -0.45 9.56 -21.28
C ASN A 255 -0.38 10.51 -22.47
N LEU A 256 0.65 11.35 -22.53
CA LEU A 256 0.88 12.28 -23.64
C LEU A 256 1.55 11.58 -24.84
N ALA A 257 2.46 10.65 -24.53
CA ALA A 257 3.18 9.84 -25.50
C ALA A 257 3.57 8.50 -24.85
N LYS A 258 4.02 7.52 -25.66
CA LYS A 258 4.50 6.22 -25.13
C LYS A 258 5.60 6.38 -24.08
N PHE A 259 6.38 7.45 -24.15
CA PHE A 259 7.51 7.73 -23.24
C PHE A 259 7.20 8.81 -22.21
N ALA A 260 6.04 9.48 -22.23
CA ALA A 260 5.75 10.64 -21.37
C ALA A 260 4.31 10.62 -20.83
N ASP A 261 4.20 10.80 -19.52
CA ASP A 261 2.94 10.98 -18.79
C ASP A 261 3.00 12.29 -18.00
N VAL A 262 1.86 12.95 -17.80
CA VAL A 262 1.69 14.01 -16.80
C VAL A 262 0.74 13.51 -15.74
N TYR A 263 0.93 13.97 -14.50
CA TYR A 263 0.11 13.56 -13.36
C TYR A 263 -0.09 14.69 -12.37
N ALA A 264 -1.18 14.60 -11.63
CA ALA A 264 -1.46 15.44 -10.48
C ALA A 264 -2.16 14.61 -9.40
N ARG A 265 -1.96 15.01 -8.13
CA ARG A 265 -2.66 14.43 -6.99
C ARG A 265 -2.86 15.51 -5.93
N PHE A 266 -3.99 15.42 -5.25
CA PHE A 266 -4.34 16.23 -4.09
C PHE A 266 -4.80 15.31 -2.96
N ASP A 267 -4.25 15.53 -1.77
CA ASP A 267 -4.58 14.82 -0.54
C ASP A 267 -5.10 15.81 0.49
N ASP A 268 -6.04 15.38 1.31
CA ASP A 268 -6.53 16.15 2.44
C ASP A 268 -6.74 15.24 3.65
N LEU A 269 -5.97 15.47 4.71
CA LEU A 269 -5.94 14.70 5.95
C LEU A 269 -6.51 15.51 7.11
N TYR A 270 -7.32 14.86 7.94
CA TYR A 270 -7.94 15.42 9.14
C TYR A 270 -7.83 14.50 10.34
N SER A 271 -7.75 15.09 11.52
CA SER A 271 -7.95 14.43 12.81
C SER A 271 -9.17 15.02 13.53
N ARG A 272 -10.06 14.16 14.06
CA ARG A 272 -11.24 14.60 14.81
C ARG A 272 -10.82 15.41 16.03
N ASN A 273 -11.47 16.55 16.26
CA ASN A 273 -11.17 17.46 17.38
C ASN A 273 -9.69 17.88 17.42
N ASN A 274 -9.03 17.97 16.28
CA ASN A 274 -7.66 18.44 16.14
C ASN A 274 -6.62 17.68 17.01
N TRP A 275 -6.91 16.42 17.40
CA TRP A 275 -6.02 15.66 18.28
C TRP A 275 -4.62 15.43 17.71
N ASN A 276 -4.45 15.56 16.40
CA ASN A 276 -3.19 15.38 15.68
C ASN A 276 -2.98 16.48 14.63
N VAL A 277 -3.51 17.67 14.90
CA VAL A 277 -3.51 18.80 13.95
C VAL A 277 -2.14 19.15 13.42
N SER A 278 -1.07 18.87 14.18
CA SER A 278 0.32 19.06 13.73
C SER A 278 0.73 18.17 12.53
N LYS A 279 -0.06 17.13 12.24
CA LYS A 279 0.13 16.23 11.09
C LYS A 279 -0.98 16.32 10.07
N ASP A 280 -2.05 17.07 10.40
CA ASP A 280 -3.13 17.32 9.45
C ASP A 280 -2.66 18.31 8.39
N GLU A 281 -2.88 17.97 7.14
CA GLU A 281 -2.44 18.79 6.03
C GLU A 281 -3.30 18.60 4.78
N GLN A 282 -3.24 19.58 3.91
CA GLN A 282 -3.49 19.40 2.50
C GLN A 282 -2.15 19.27 1.78
N ALA A 283 -2.07 18.36 0.82
CA ALA A 283 -0.88 18.16 0.02
C ALA A 283 -1.22 18.08 -1.46
N ALA A 284 -0.43 18.73 -2.29
CA ALA A 284 -0.60 18.68 -3.74
C ALA A 284 0.72 18.32 -4.42
N ILE A 285 0.62 17.58 -5.51
CA ILE A 285 1.73 17.28 -6.39
C ILE A 285 1.29 17.39 -7.85
N VAL A 286 2.13 17.98 -8.67
CA VAL A 286 1.98 18.00 -10.14
C VAL A 286 3.32 17.72 -10.77
N GLY A 287 3.33 16.93 -11.85
CA GLY A 287 4.59 16.59 -12.50
C GLY A 287 4.41 15.84 -13.81
N ALA A 288 5.56 15.52 -14.39
CA ALA A 288 5.65 14.69 -15.58
C ALA A 288 6.57 13.49 -15.30
N GLN A 289 6.33 12.38 -15.98
CA GLN A 289 7.18 11.20 -15.95
C GLN A 289 7.68 10.92 -17.37
N PHE A 290 8.97 10.69 -17.50
CA PHE A 290 9.62 10.26 -18.73
C PHE A 290 10.16 8.85 -18.56
N LYS A 291 9.77 7.95 -19.46
CA LYS A 291 10.22 6.56 -19.52
C LYS A 291 11.44 6.47 -20.47
N LEU A 292 12.60 6.21 -19.90
CA LEU A 292 13.85 6.01 -20.64
C LEU A 292 14.07 4.51 -20.87
N GLY A 293 13.44 4.00 -21.93
CA GLY A 293 13.37 2.57 -22.17
C GLY A 293 12.49 1.83 -21.16
N LYS A 294 12.83 0.56 -20.90
CA LYS A 294 12.01 -0.36 -20.09
C LYS A 294 12.23 -0.18 -18.56
N TYR A 295 13.43 0.19 -18.17
CA TYR A 295 13.90 0.02 -16.79
C TYR A 295 14.07 1.32 -16.00
N VAL A 296 14.12 2.47 -16.68
CA VAL A 296 14.41 3.76 -16.06
C VAL A 296 13.27 4.74 -16.27
N LYS A 297 12.92 5.47 -15.22
CA LYS A 297 11.95 6.58 -15.27
C LYS A 297 12.52 7.78 -14.55
N ILE A 298 12.30 8.98 -15.10
CA ILE A 298 12.65 10.26 -14.49
C ILE A 298 11.37 11.08 -14.40
N ALA A 299 11.13 11.69 -13.25
CA ALA A 299 9.88 12.41 -12.99
C ALA A 299 10.14 13.74 -12.25
N PRO A 300 10.34 14.85 -13.00
CA PRO A 300 10.27 16.17 -12.40
C PRO A 300 8.88 16.46 -11.88
N ASN A 301 8.79 17.03 -10.67
CA ASN A 301 7.53 17.41 -10.06
C ASN A 301 7.69 18.55 -9.05
N PHE A 302 6.59 19.22 -8.80
CA PHE A 302 6.46 20.23 -7.77
C PHE A 302 5.46 19.74 -6.72
N ARG A 303 5.80 19.98 -5.45
CA ARG A 303 4.99 19.58 -4.30
C ARG A 303 4.68 20.78 -3.42
N MET A 304 3.49 20.78 -2.87
CA MET A 304 3.03 21.76 -1.90
C MET A 304 2.46 21.02 -0.68
N SER A 305 2.87 21.39 0.50
CA SER A 305 2.30 20.96 1.79
C SER A 305 1.68 22.18 2.47
N MET A 306 0.45 22.05 2.91
CA MET A 306 -0.35 23.08 3.56
C MET A 306 -0.81 22.54 4.92
N PRO A 307 0.04 22.63 5.96
CA PRO A 307 -0.29 22.16 7.30
C PRO A 307 -1.51 22.90 7.86
N LYS A 308 -2.34 22.20 8.65
CA LYS A 308 -3.55 22.76 9.26
C LYS A 308 -3.34 23.30 10.68
N ALA A 309 -2.16 23.11 11.27
CA ALA A 309 -1.84 23.66 12.58
C ALA A 309 -1.77 25.19 12.54
N ASP A 310 -2.29 25.83 13.58
CA ASP A 310 -2.28 27.29 13.70
C ASP A 310 -0.85 27.84 13.64
N GLY A 311 -0.65 28.88 12.84
CA GLY A 311 0.65 29.50 12.61
C GLY A 311 1.64 28.72 11.74
N ALA A 312 1.29 27.49 11.31
CA ALA A 312 2.10 26.75 10.36
C ALA A 312 2.05 27.39 8.97
N LYS A 313 3.17 27.36 8.27
CA LYS A 313 3.28 27.93 6.93
C LYS A 313 3.41 26.84 5.87
N ASN A 314 2.99 27.17 4.66
CA ASN A 314 3.06 26.27 3.53
C ASN A 314 4.50 25.95 3.15
N GLY A 315 4.76 24.66 2.85
CA GLY A 315 6.01 24.17 2.30
C GLY A 315 5.90 23.96 0.79
N TYR A 316 6.96 24.28 0.08
CA TYR A 316 7.04 24.10 -1.37
C TYR A 316 8.34 23.40 -1.71
N SER A 317 8.32 22.45 -2.64
CA SER A 317 9.51 21.71 -3.04
C SER A 317 9.44 21.27 -4.50
N ALA A 318 10.59 21.34 -5.17
CA ALA A 318 10.77 20.74 -6.49
C ALA A 318 11.59 19.45 -6.36
N TYR A 319 11.16 18.42 -7.07
CA TYR A 319 11.80 17.11 -7.09
C TYR A 319 12.11 16.66 -8.51
N ILE A 320 13.18 15.91 -8.64
CA ILE A 320 13.46 15.06 -9.80
C ILE A 320 13.57 13.64 -9.25
N ASN A 321 12.45 12.89 -9.29
CA ASN A 321 12.46 11.50 -8.87
C ASN A 321 13.00 10.60 -9.98
N CYS A 322 13.77 9.59 -9.58
CA CYS A 322 14.32 8.58 -10.46
C CYS A 322 13.88 7.19 -10.00
N TYR A 323 13.50 6.36 -10.95
CA TYR A 323 13.21 4.95 -10.76
C TYR A 323 14.12 4.12 -11.66
N PHE A 324 14.66 3.08 -11.08
CA PHE A 324 15.29 1.99 -11.82
C PHE A 324 14.70 0.66 -11.34
N GLY A 325 14.36 -0.25 -12.27
CA GLY A 325 13.82 -1.55 -11.88
C GLY A 325 13.77 -2.58 -12.99
N ILE A 326 13.96 -3.85 -12.61
CA ILE A 326 13.89 -5.04 -13.48
C ILE A 326 12.87 -6.05 -12.96
#